data_7daac176cfe5368a1693742c293fb34a
#
_entry.id   7daac176cfe5368a1693742c293fb34a
#
_cell.length_a   1.000
_cell.length_b   1.000
_cell.length_c   1.000
_cell.angle_alpha   90.00
_cell.angle_beta   90.00
_cell.angle_gamma   90.00
#
_symmetry.space_group_name_H-M   'P 1'
#
loop_
_entity.id
_entity.type
_entity.pdbx_description
1 polymer ?
#
loop_
_entity_poly.entity_id
_entity_poly.type
_entity_poly.pdbx_seq_one_letter_code
_entity_poly.pdbx_strand_id
1 'polypeptide(L)'
;EVPEKGDMEAFLTDGLRSLLNSIPVIEMSEYTVRWPGHIQMFIDKRDSGVLDEVDLQAQWQYDSKTPEFTWMEVMAEAFDGRRVTWTVQDHGCDDGHSMARCTGLVTYCCIIEWLEDPDMLPPGVHAPESLPSEVISRIINMMLDEGVEIIGPMTSHS
;
A
#
# COMPACT_ATOMS: atom_id res chain seq x y z
N GLU A 1 -5.54 2.49 14.97
CA GLU A 1 -6.50 1.37 14.94
C GLU A 1 -6.84 1.05 13.50
N VAL A 2 -6.83 -0.24 13.13
CA VAL A 2 -7.25 -0.71 11.80
C VAL A 2 -8.67 -1.26 11.94
N PRO A 3 -9.63 -0.84 11.10
CA PRO A 3 -11.01 -1.30 11.19
C PRO A 3 -11.09 -2.83 11.22
N GLU A 4 -11.94 -3.39 12.09
CA GLU A 4 -12.15 -4.83 12.31
C GLU A 4 -10.94 -5.64 12.80
N LYS A 5 -9.73 -5.06 12.79
CA LYS A 5 -8.49 -5.73 13.22
C LYS A 5 -7.99 -5.21 14.58
N GLY A 6 -8.44 -4.03 15.01
CA GLY A 6 -8.07 -3.42 16.30
C GLY A 6 -6.75 -2.65 16.27
N ASP A 7 -6.12 -2.58 17.42
CA ASP A 7 -4.87 -1.83 17.60
C ASP A 7 -3.70 -2.51 16.91
N MET A 8 -2.90 -1.71 16.21
CA MET A 8 -1.70 -2.13 15.51
C MET A 8 -0.51 -1.26 15.92
N GLU A 9 0.69 -1.77 15.80
CA GLU A 9 1.91 -0.97 15.92
C GLU A 9 2.23 -0.33 14.57
N ALA A 10 2.61 0.95 14.59
CA ALA A 10 2.99 1.70 13.40
C ALA A 10 4.41 2.27 13.53
N PHE A 11 5.16 2.25 12.46
CA PHE A 11 6.50 2.84 12.39
C PHE A 11 6.75 3.44 11.02
N LEU A 12 7.55 4.51 10.99
CA LEU A 12 7.95 5.19 9.76
C LEU A 12 8.79 4.26 8.88
N THR A 13 8.50 4.27 7.59
CA THR A 13 9.28 3.57 6.58
C THR A 13 9.62 4.49 5.40
N ASP A 14 10.29 3.98 4.38
CA ASP A 14 10.76 4.74 3.21
C ASP A 14 9.84 4.59 1.98
N GLY A 15 8.58 4.23 2.19
CA GLY A 15 7.62 3.93 1.13
C GLY A 15 7.22 5.11 0.25
N LEU A 16 7.46 6.34 0.68
CA LEU A 16 7.09 7.55 -0.08
C LEU A 16 7.83 7.70 -1.41
N ARG A 17 9.09 7.30 -1.46
CA ARG A 17 9.89 7.21 -2.68
C ARG A 17 9.80 8.45 -3.60
N SER A 18 9.28 8.26 -4.82
CA SER A 18 9.10 9.33 -5.82
C SER A 18 8.15 10.42 -5.37
N LEU A 19 7.16 10.10 -4.55
CA LEU A 19 6.16 11.06 -4.04
C LEU A 19 6.80 12.27 -3.35
N LEU A 20 7.94 12.07 -2.65
CA LEU A 20 8.68 13.15 -2.00
C LEU A 20 9.15 14.25 -2.97
N ASN A 21 9.27 13.92 -4.26
CA ASN A 21 9.75 14.85 -5.29
C ASN A 21 8.64 15.29 -6.24
N SER A 22 7.58 14.50 -6.38
CA SER A 22 6.54 14.71 -7.39
C SER A 22 5.30 15.40 -6.83
N ILE A 23 5.02 15.25 -5.54
CA ILE A 23 3.82 15.82 -4.90
C ILE A 23 4.20 17.04 -4.07
N PRO A 24 3.75 18.26 -4.43
CA PRO A 24 4.11 19.50 -3.74
C PRO A 24 3.27 19.70 -2.47
N VAL A 25 3.58 18.96 -1.41
CA VAL A 25 2.98 19.13 -0.08
C VAL A 25 4.03 19.58 0.93
N ILE A 26 3.58 20.21 2.03
CA ILE A 26 4.49 20.72 3.07
C ILE A 26 5.04 19.60 3.93
N GLU A 27 4.20 18.61 4.23
CA GLU A 27 4.55 17.48 5.07
C GLU A 27 3.98 16.21 4.48
N MET A 28 4.77 15.15 4.49
CA MET A 28 4.36 13.83 4.04
C MET A 28 5.03 12.77 4.92
N SER A 29 4.26 11.78 5.33
CA SER A 29 4.76 10.65 6.11
C SER A 29 4.08 9.36 5.67
N GLU A 30 4.81 8.26 5.77
CA GLU A 30 4.30 6.92 5.50
C GLU A 30 4.63 6.02 6.68
N TYR A 31 3.70 5.18 7.05
CA TYR A 31 3.82 4.24 8.15
C TYR A 31 3.49 2.84 7.69
N THR A 32 4.34 1.89 8.02
CA THR A 32 3.99 0.48 7.96
C THR A 32 3.36 0.07 9.28
N VAL A 33 2.25 -0.68 9.22
CA VAL A 33 1.56 -1.21 10.39
C VAL A 33 1.80 -2.71 10.55
N ARG A 34 1.92 -3.16 11.79
CA ARG A 34 2.15 -4.57 12.15
C ARG A 34 1.36 -4.93 13.39
N TRP A 35 1.17 -6.24 13.62
CA TRP A 35 0.57 -6.75 14.84
C TRP A 35 1.36 -6.30 16.08
N PRO A 36 0.67 -6.03 17.22
CA PRO A 36 1.32 -5.64 18.48
C PRO A 36 2.39 -6.66 18.91
N GLY A 37 3.54 -6.16 19.37
CA GLY A 37 4.69 -6.97 19.78
C GLY A 37 5.67 -7.31 18.65
N HIS A 38 5.32 -7.08 17.38
CA HIS A 38 6.20 -7.38 16.25
C HIS A 38 7.48 -6.53 16.27
N ILE A 39 7.34 -5.24 16.51
CA ILE A 39 8.48 -4.30 16.57
C ILE A 39 9.37 -4.64 17.75
N GLN A 40 8.78 -4.89 18.93
CA GLN A 40 9.54 -5.23 20.12
C GLN A 40 10.34 -6.53 19.96
N MET A 41 9.72 -7.55 19.38
CA MET A 41 10.40 -8.82 19.05
C MET A 41 11.62 -8.60 18.14
N PHE A 42 11.50 -7.73 17.13
CA PHE A 42 12.62 -7.40 16.25
C PHE A 42 13.74 -6.67 16.99
N ILE A 43 13.40 -5.70 17.84
CA ILE A 43 14.34 -4.96 18.68
C ILE A 43 15.10 -5.92 19.61
N ASP A 44 14.38 -6.80 20.31
CA ASP A 44 14.96 -7.77 21.25
C ASP A 44 15.94 -8.72 20.54
N LYS A 45 15.60 -9.20 19.37
CA LYS A 45 16.50 -10.04 18.53
C LYS A 45 17.76 -9.27 18.11
N ARG A 46 17.59 -8.05 17.64
CA ARG A 46 18.72 -7.18 17.27
C ARG A 46 19.66 -6.95 18.46
N ASP A 47 19.12 -6.57 19.60
CA ASP A 47 19.91 -6.16 20.78
C ASP A 47 20.57 -7.37 21.48
N SER A 48 19.99 -8.56 21.35
CA SER A 48 20.60 -9.80 21.82
C SER A 48 21.71 -10.33 20.87
N GLY A 49 21.92 -9.72 19.72
CA GLY A 49 22.88 -10.16 18.72
C GLY A 49 22.48 -11.47 17.99
N VAL A 50 21.23 -11.90 18.12
CA VAL A 50 20.66 -13.11 17.49
C VAL A 50 19.82 -12.76 16.27
N LEU A 51 20.07 -11.61 15.64
CA LEU A 51 19.39 -11.23 14.41
C LEU A 51 20.01 -12.02 13.24
N ASP A 52 19.41 -13.17 12.94
CA ASP A 52 19.80 -14.01 11.80
C ASP A 52 18.68 -13.93 10.72
N GLU A 53 19.05 -13.61 9.50
CA GLU A 53 18.11 -13.46 8.39
C GLU A 53 17.38 -14.77 8.06
N VAL A 54 18.10 -15.90 8.13
CA VAL A 54 17.51 -17.23 7.86
C VAL A 54 16.48 -17.59 8.90
N ASP A 55 16.75 -17.28 10.16
CA ASP A 55 15.83 -17.50 11.29
C ASP A 55 14.58 -16.62 11.17
N LEU A 56 14.75 -15.36 10.76
CA LEU A 56 13.64 -14.45 10.52
C LEU A 56 12.76 -14.91 9.35
N GLN A 57 13.36 -15.31 8.25
CA GLN A 57 12.63 -15.84 7.10
C GLN A 57 11.83 -17.09 7.47
N ALA A 58 12.40 -17.99 8.26
CA ALA A 58 11.71 -19.20 8.71
C ALA A 58 10.52 -18.89 9.65
N GLN A 59 10.68 -17.91 10.56
CA GLN A 59 9.63 -17.51 11.51
C GLN A 59 8.52 -16.70 10.84
N TRP A 60 8.82 -15.94 9.79
CA TRP A 60 7.88 -15.09 9.07
C TRP A 60 7.44 -15.68 7.75
N GLN A 61 7.72 -16.96 7.55
CA GLN A 61 7.25 -17.65 6.36
C GLN A 61 5.72 -17.61 6.29
N TYR A 62 5.21 -17.15 5.16
CA TYR A 62 3.77 -17.12 4.91
C TYR A 62 3.20 -18.53 4.96
N ASP A 63 2.13 -18.70 5.75
CA ASP A 63 1.33 -19.91 5.79
C ASP A 63 0.00 -19.66 5.07
N SER A 64 -0.19 -20.30 3.91
CA SER A 64 -1.39 -20.18 3.09
C SER A 64 -2.69 -20.62 3.77
N LYS A 65 -2.61 -21.28 4.94
CA LYS A 65 -3.76 -21.69 5.75
C LYS A 65 -4.18 -20.64 6.77
N THR A 66 -3.32 -19.66 7.03
CA THR A 66 -3.60 -18.57 7.97
C THR A 66 -4.32 -17.44 7.22
N PRO A 67 -5.50 -17.01 7.68
CA PRO A 67 -6.17 -15.84 7.13
C PRO A 67 -5.24 -14.63 7.17
N GLU A 68 -5.16 -13.90 6.07
CA GLU A 68 -4.31 -12.72 5.93
C GLU A 68 -5.09 -11.59 5.25
N PHE A 69 -4.56 -10.39 5.32
CA PHE A 69 -5.15 -9.23 4.67
C PHE A 69 -4.08 -8.18 4.33
N THR A 70 -4.37 -7.39 3.33
CA THR A 70 -3.72 -6.11 3.08
C THR A 70 -4.69 -4.99 3.39
N TRP A 71 -4.25 -3.98 4.12
CA TRP A 71 -4.98 -2.75 4.37
C TRP A 71 -4.07 -1.55 4.18
N MET A 72 -4.55 -0.55 3.47
CA MET A 72 -3.84 0.71 3.26
C MET A 72 -4.82 1.88 3.37
N GLU A 73 -4.40 2.94 4.04
CA GLU A 73 -5.11 4.21 4.06
C GLU A 73 -4.21 5.32 3.53
N VAL A 74 -4.76 6.14 2.66
CA VAL A 74 -4.11 7.35 2.16
C VAL A 74 -4.99 8.54 2.53
N MET A 75 -4.43 9.49 3.27
CA MET A 75 -5.13 10.70 3.71
C MET A 75 -4.38 11.94 3.24
N ALA A 76 -5.12 12.91 2.72
CA ALA A 76 -4.62 14.25 2.47
C ALA A 76 -5.44 15.26 3.29
N GLU A 77 -4.75 16.19 3.95
CA GLU A 77 -5.36 17.25 4.75
C GLU A 77 -4.94 18.63 4.20
N ALA A 78 -5.91 19.49 3.99
CA ALA A 78 -5.73 20.88 3.62
C ALA A 78 -5.58 21.76 4.88
N PHE A 79 -5.00 22.98 4.71
CA PHE A 79 -4.83 23.94 5.80
C PHE A 79 -6.10 24.39 6.50
N ASP A 80 -7.23 24.28 5.83
CA ASP A 80 -8.54 24.62 6.39
C ASP A 80 -9.21 23.45 7.13
N GLY A 81 -8.50 22.34 7.34
CA GLY A 81 -9.00 21.16 8.05
C GLY A 81 -9.83 20.21 7.20
N ARG A 82 -10.02 20.47 5.91
CA ARG A 82 -10.66 19.49 5.01
C ARG A 82 -9.74 18.31 4.81
N ARG A 83 -10.30 17.11 4.92
CA ARG A 83 -9.61 15.84 4.71
C ARG A 83 -10.25 15.03 3.61
N VAL A 84 -9.43 14.32 2.87
CA VAL A 84 -9.84 13.33 1.87
C VAL A 84 -9.10 12.04 2.19
N THR A 85 -9.83 10.95 2.30
CA THR A 85 -9.28 9.64 2.65
C THR A 85 -9.68 8.60 1.61
N TRP A 86 -8.74 7.75 1.27
CA TRP A 86 -8.92 6.53 0.49
C TRP A 86 -8.46 5.32 1.30
N THR A 87 -9.21 4.24 1.25
CA THR A 87 -8.85 2.97 1.87
C THR A 87 -8.83 1.87 0.83
N VAL A 88 -7.80 1.05 0.85
CA VAL A 88 -7.67 -0.17 0.03
C VAL A 88 -7.60 -1.36 0.96
N GLN A 89 -8.39 -2.40 0.67
CA GLN A 89 -8.40 -3.64 1.43
C GLN A 89 -8.51 -4.84 0.50
N ASP A 90 -7.78 -5.91 0.83
CA ASP A 90 -7.88 -7.21 0.16
C ASP A 90 -7.62 -8.33 1.15
N HIS A 91 -8.32 -9.45 1.00
CA HIS A 91 -8.20 -10.63 1.86
C HIS A 91 -7.57 -11.84 1.13
N GLY A 92 -7.05 -11.59 -0.08
CA GLY A 92 -6.59 -12.66 -0.93
C GLY A 92 -7.73 -13.51 -1.51
N CYS A 93 -7.38 -14.40 -2.39
CA CYS A 93 -8.29 -15.38 -2.99
C CYS A 93 -7.50 -16.56 -3.56
N ASP A 94 -8.16 -17.41 -4.35
CA ASP A 94 -7.53 -18.57 -4.99
C ASP A 94 -6.33 -18.20 -5.89
N ASP A 95 -6.31 -16.97 -6.42
CA ASP A 95 -5.23 -16.45 -7.29
C ASP A 95 -3.99 -15.97 -6.51
N GLY A 96 -4.05 -15.89 -5.19
CA GLY A 96 -2.93 -15.50 -4.36
C GLY A 96 -3.31 -14.74 -3.09
N HIS A 97 -2.33 -14.57 -2.23
CA HIS A 97 -2.50 -13.77 -1.01
C HIS A 97 -2.58 -12.26 -1.32
N SER A 98 -3.20 -11.51 -0.43
CA SER A 98 -3.61 -10.12 -0.63
C SER A 98 -2.47 -9.19 -1.06
N MET A 99 -1.29 -9.29 -0.44
CA MET A 99 -0.14 -8.46 -0.78
C MET A 99 0.36 -8.73 -2.21
N ALA A 100 0.43 -10.01 -2.62
CA ALA A 100 0.86 -10.37 -3.96
C ALA A 100 -0.18 -9.91 -5.00
N ARG A 101 -1.47 -10.04 -4.69
CA ARG A 101 -2.57 -9.56 -5.53
C ARG A 101 -2.50 -8.04 -5.70
N CYS A 102 -2.54 -7.27 -4.62
CA CYS A 102 -2.51 -5.81 -4.68
C CYS A 102 -1.29 -5.28 -5.46
N THR A 103 -0.11 -5.88 -5.27
CA THR A 103 1.10 -5.50 -5.99
C THR A 103 1.08 -5.91 -7.46
N GLY A 104 0.67 -7.15 -7.72
CA GLY A 104 0.65 -7.73 -9.07
C GLY A 104 -0.42 -7.12 -9.96
N LEU A 105 -1.65 -6.93 -9.43
CA LEU A 105 -2.77 -6.35 -10.18
C LEU A 105 -2.48 -4.92 -10.63
N VAL A 106 -1.95 -4.06 -9.78
CA VAL A 106 -1.57 -2.69 -10.17
C VAL A 106 -0.57 -2.72 -11.33
N THR A 107 0.43 -3.58 -11.25
CA THR A 107 1.43 -3.72 -12.32
C THR A 107 0.79 -4.22 -13.61
N TYR A 108 -0.06 -5.24 -13.53
CA TYR A 108 -0.80 -5.78 -14.67
C TYR A 108 -1.69 -4.72 -15.32
N CYS A 109 -2.48 -3.98 -14.53
CA CYS A 109 -3.34 -2.93 -15.03
C CYS A 109 -2.55 -1.82 -15.76
N CYS A 110 -1.41 -1.40 -15.19
CA CYS A 110 -0.52 -0.44 -15.86
C CYS A 110 -0.01 -0.96 -17.22
N ILE A 111 0.30 -2.25 -17.33
CA ILE A 111 0.75 -2.87 -18.58
C ILE A 111 -0.40 -2.86 -19.60
N ILE A 112 -1.63 -3.19 -19.21
CA ILE A 112 -2.79 -3.17 -20.09
C ILE A 112 -3.01 -1.75 -20.64
N GLU A 113 -3.02 -0.74 -19.79
CA GLU A 113 -3.18 0.66 -20.20
C GLU A 113 -2.07 1.11 -21.17
N TRP A 114 -0.82 0.71 -20.89
CA TRP A 114 0.28 1.00 -21.80
C TRP A 114 0.18 0.30 -23.14
N LEU A 115 -0.33 -0.93 -23.21
CA LEU A 115 -0.55 -1.65 -24.46
C LEU A 115 -1.66 -1.01 -25.30
N GLU A 116 -2.68 -0.43 -24.67
CA GLU A 116 -3.77 0.29 -25.35
C GLU A 116 -3.34 1.66 -25.88
N ASP A 117 -2.51 2.38 -25.12
CA ASP A 117 -1.95 3.68 -25.53
C ASP A 117 -0.45 3.78 -25.15
N PRO A 118 0.43 3.27 -26.01
CA PRO A 118 1.89 3.31 -25.78
C PRO A 118 2.47 4.73 -25.71
N ASP A 119 1.77 5.71 -26.22
CA ASP A 119 2.18 7.11 -26.27
C ASP A 119 1.61 7.96 -25.10
N MET A 120 0.88 7.33 -24.13
CA MET A 120 0.29 8.04 -22.99
C MET A 120 1.33 8.76 -22.11
N LEU A 121 2.58 8.33 -22.15
CA LEU A 121 3.73 8.98 -21.53
C LEU A 121 4.90 9.08 -22.52
N PRO A 122 5.72 10.12 -22.46
CA PRO A 122 6.92 10.21 -23.29
C PRO A 122 7.90 9.07 -22.96
N PRO A 123 8.81 8.70 -23.87
CA PRO A 123 9.83 7.71 -23.58
C PRO A 123 10.65 8.07 -22.34
N GLY A 124 10.81 7.12 -21.39
CA GLY A 124 11.55 7.35 -20.15
C GLY A 124 11.15 6.42 -19.02
N VAL A 125 11.65 6.74 -17.83
CA VAL A 125 11.22 6.11 -16.58
C VAL A 125 10.27 7.07 -15.87
N HIS A 126 9.06 6.60 -15.60
CA HIS A 126 8.00 7.39 -15.01
C HIS A 126 7.52 6.74 -13.72
N ALA A 127 7.23 7.57 -12.72
CA ALA A 127 6.59 7.12 -11.49
C ALA A 127 5.07 6.98 -11.72
N PRO A 128 4.37 6.09 -10.98
CA PRO A 128 2.94 5.87 -11.15
C PRO A 128 2.09 7.15 -11.05
N GLU A 129 2.48 8.09 -10.22
CA GLU A 129 1.80 9.39 -10.07
C GLU A 129 1.95 10.31 -11.28
N SER A 130 2.75 9.94 -12.27
CA SER A 130 2.86 10.66 -13.56
C SER A 130 1.78 10.25 -14.56
N LEU A 131 1.04 9.18 -14.28
CA LEU A 131 -0.04 8.71 -15.16
C LEU A 131 -1.16 9.76 -15.21
N PRO A 132 -1.82 9.92 -16.38
CA PRO A 132 -3.03 10.74 -16.47
C PRO A 132 -4.12 10.25 -15.51
N SER A 133 -4.90 11.19 -14.97
CA SER A 133 -5.95 10.87 -13.98
C SER A 133 -7.00 9.89 -14.51
N GLU A 134 -7.28 9.94 -15.80
CA GLU A 134 -8.21 9.03 -16.47
C GLU A 134 -7.65 7.59 -16.51
N VAL A 135 -6.35 7.44 -16.71
CA VAL A 135 -5.65 6.15 -16.65
C VAL A 135 -5.70 5.59 -15.23
N ILE A 136 -5.37 6.41 -14.24
CA ILE A 136 -5.47 6.02 -12.81
C ILE A 136 -6.89 5.56 -12.48
N SER A 137 -7.91 6.28 -12.94
CA SER A 137 -9.31 5.92 -12.71
C SER A 137 -9.67 4.57 -13.34
N ARG A 138 -9.16 4.26 -14.54
CA ARG A 138 -9.39 2.94 -15.17
C ARG A 138 -8.67 1.83 -14.44
N ILE A 139 -7.43 2.05 -13.98
CA ILE A 139 -6.68 1.10 -13.15
C ILE A 139 -7.45 0.78 -11.87
N ILE A 140 -7.97 1.79 -11.17
CA ILE A 140 -8.79 1.60 -9.98
C ILE A 140 -10.02 0.75 -10.29
N ASN A 141 -10.73 1.01 -11.40
CA ASN A 141 -11.88 0.21 -11.79
C ASN A 141 -11.51 -1.24 -12.10
N MET A 142 -10.41 -1.48 -12.81
CA MET A 142 -9.93 -2.84 -13.06
C MET A 142 -9.60 -3.59 -11.76
N MET A 143 -9.00 -2.92 -10.78
CA MET A 143 -8.73 -3.52 -9.46
C MET A 143 -10.03 -3.85 -8.70
N LEU A 144 -11.05 -2.98 -8.77
CA LEU A 144 -12.38 -3.23 -8.21
C LEU A 144 -13.04 -4.45 -8.87
N ASP A 145 -12.94 -4.58 -10.19
CA ASP A 145 -13.48 -5.72 -10.95
C ASP A 145 -12.82 -7.05 -10.54
N GLU A 146 -11.55 -7.01 -10.13
CA GLU A 146 -10.80 -8.15 -9.60
C GLU A 146 -11.06 -8.38 -8.09
N GLY A 147 -11.98 -7.65 -7.49
CA GLY A 147 -12.44 -7.85 -6.12
C GLY A 147 -11.59 -7.18 -5.03
N VAL A 148 -10.65 -6.31 -5.38
CA VAL A 148 -9.97 -5.46 -4.39
C VAL A 148 -10.96 -4.39 -3.91
N GLU A 149 -11.14 -4.25 -2.62
CA GLU A 149 -12.00 -3.21 -2.05
C GLU A 149 -11.26 -1.87 -2.04
N ILE A 150 -11.80 -0.86 -2.74
CA ILE A 150 -11.26 0.49 -2.77
C ILE A 150 -12.41 1.45 -2.41
N ILE A 151 -12.27 2.12 -1.26
CA ILE A 151 -13.29 3.02 -0.72
C ILE A 151 -12.73 4.45 -0.71
N GLY A 152 -13.45 5.38 -1.31
CA GLY A 152 -13.10 6.79 -1.34
C GLY A 152 -13.49 7.48 -2.66
N PRO A 153 -13.27 8.79 -2.75
CA PRO A 153 -12.80 9.65 -1.65
C PRO A 153 -13.87 9.86 -0.58
N MET A 154 -13.52 9.67 0.68
CA MET A 154 -14.33 10.12 1.81
C MET A 154 -13.82 11.51 2.24
N THR A 155 -14.75 12.46 2.42
CA THR A 155 -14.43 13.83 2.83
C THR A 155 -14.90 14.09 4.25
N SER A 156 -14.06 14.72 5.07
CA SER A 156 -14.40 15.16 6.42
C SER A 156 -13.79 16.53 6.71
N HIS A 157 -14.30 17.18 7.75
CA HIS A 157 -13.72 18.38 8.35
C HIS A 157 -13.28 18.04 9.78
N SER A 158 -12.06 18.37 10.15
CA SER A 158 -11.55 18.30 11.53
C SER A 158 -11.99 19.51 12.34
#